data_9a48c6b6be8546ef999da0e8dbe7d666
#
_entry.id   9a48c6b6be8546ef999da0e8dbe7d666
#
_cell.length_a   1.000
_cell.length_b   1.000
_cell.length_c   1.000
_cell.angle_alpha   90.00
_cell.angle_beta   90.00
_cell.angle_gamma   90.00
#
_symmetry.space_group_name_H-M   'P 1'
#
loop_
_entity.id
_entity.type
_entity.pdbx_description
1 polymer ?
#
loop_
_entity_poly.entity_id
_entity_poly.type
_entity_poly.pdbx_seq_one_letter_code
_entity_poly.pdbx_strand_id
1 'polypeptide(L)'
;VYWAKAATQAFLKQHKQNPFDVIITSGPPHSLHLIGLQAKQQSGILWIADFRDPWTGFFQNRSLPLSKKAKQKHQQLEQKVLQQADHIVVTAPSLKADFKAHHRNITVLTNGYEQRLPTATAATTGMVYAGSLKAQQNPTVLWQTVASLIKSNAAFSEAFSLDVYGKVATSIKAEVKSLGIDTHVRFLGYQPKEVVDAQLTNAKALLLLGINMPMTANVIHGKLFEYMAAQRPVLGIGSKPSDMQVLFDAHQLGVYASFSAQSKIKETLLRWFVKNDMPQVGKDIARYERNAIAQEYLALIRSLS
;
A
#
# COMPACT_ATOMS: atom_id res chain seq x y z
N VAL A 1 -10.41 13.57 20.06
CA VAL A 1 -10.68 13.00 21.40
C VAL A 1 -12.13 13.24 21.84
N TYR A 2 -12.69 14.46 21.69
CA TYR A 2 -14.07 14.78 22.14
C TYR A 2 -15.14 13.92 21.44
N TRP A 3 -15.05 13.74 20.13
CA TRP A 3 -16.01 12.93 19.38
C TRP A 3 -15.98 11.45 19.80
N ALA A 4 -14.81 10.90 20.18
CA ALA A 4 -14.70 9.53 20.63
C ALA A 4 -15.55 9.27 21.89
N LYS A 5 -15.62 10.25 22.81
CA LYS A 5 -16.48 10.14 24.01
C LYS A 5 -17.98 10.05 23.64
N ALA A 6 -18.43 10.92 22.75
CA ALA A 6 -19.82 10.89 22.26
C ALA A 6 -20.15 9.58 21.54
N ALA A 7 -19.24 9.11 20.66
CA ALA A 7 -19.39 7.86 19.96
C ALA A 7 -19.41 6.65 20.91
N THR A 8 -18.58 6.64 21.96
CA THR A 8 -18.62 5.60 22.99
C THR A 8 -19.98 5.57 23.69
N GLN A 9 -20.52 6.72 24.08
CA GLN A 9 -21.85 6.77 24.74
C GLN A 9 -22.96 6.25 23.81
N ALA A 10 -22.92 6.64 22.54
CA ALA A 10 -23.87 6.14 21.54
C ALA A 10 -23.77 4.62 21.39
N PHE A 11 -22.55 4.08 21.28
CA PHE A 11 -22.31 2.64 21.24
C PHE A 11 -22.87 1.92 22.46
N LEU A 12 -22.53 2.38 23.66
CA LEU A 12 -22.97 1.74 24.91
C LEU A 12 -24.49 1.75 25.06
N LYS A 13 -25.16 2.83 24.64
CA LYS A 13 -26.62 2.90 24.61
C LYS A 13 -27.19 1.83 23.67
N GLN A 14 -26.61 1.70 22.48
CA GLN A 14 -27.05 0.71 21.49
C GLN A 14 -26.77 -0.73 21.96
N HIS A 15 -25.58 -0.98 22.51
CA HIS A 15 -25.18 -2.28 23.04
C HIS A 15 -26.07 -2.74 24.21
N LYS A 16 -26.54 -1.80 25.05
CA LYS A 16 -27.50 -2.10 26.12
C LYS A 16 -28.88 -2.54 25.60
N GLN A 17 -29.30 -1.98 24.45
CA GLN A 17 -30.59 -2.31 23.84
C GLN A 17 -30.52 -3.60 23.00
N ASN A 18 -29.46 -3.72 22.23
CA ASN A 18 -29.17 -4.87 21.36
C ASN A 18 -27.70 -5.28 21.58
N PRO A 19 -27.42 -6.27 22.43
CA PRO A 19 -26.05 -6.68 22.71
C PRO A 19 -25.29 -7.11 21.45
N PHE A 20 -24.05 -6.65 21.33
CA PHE A 20 -23.10 -7.07 20.31
C PHE A 20 -22.10 -8.05 20.94
N ASP A 21 -21.62 -9.03 20.19
CA ASP A 21 -20.62 -9.99 20.65
C ASP A 21 -19.21 -9.41 20.60
N VAL A 22 -18.94 -8.56 19.60
CA VAL A 22 -17.61 -7.96 19.37
C VAL A 22 -17.72 -6.52 18.87
N ILE A 23 -16.78 -5.69 19.26
CA ILE A 23 -16.55 -4.36 18.67
C ILE A 23 -15.23 -4.38 17.89
N ILE A 24 -15.25 -3.89 16.64
CA ILE A 24 -14.05 -3.71 15.83
C ILE A 24 -13.83 -2.22 15.61
N THR A 25 -12.63 -1.76 15.93
CA THR A 25 -12.23 -0.37 15.64
C THR A 25 -11.10 -0.38 14.63
N SER A 26 -11.25 0.35 13.51
CA SER A 26 -10.25 0.40 12.43
C SER A 26 -9.70 1.82 12.26
N GLY A 27 -8.41 1.98 12.28
CA GLY A 27 -7.72 3.27 12.17
C GLY A 27 -6.66 3.29 11.06
N PRO A 28 -6.37 4.43 10.45
CA PRO A 28 -6.64 5.81 10.89
C PRO A 28 -8.08 6.32 10.63
N PRO A 29 -8.55 7.33 11.38
CA PRO A 29 -7.84 8.01 12.46
C PRO A 29 -7.76 7.15 13.72
N HIS A 30 -6.57 7.03 14.32
CA HIS A 30 -6.34 6.11 15.45
C HIS A 30 -7.11 6.48 16.73
N SER A 31 -7.69 7.68 16.79
CA SER A 31 -8.64 8.04 17.88
C SER A 31 -9.90 7.17 17.90
N LEU A 32 -10.21 6.43 16.83
CA LEU A 32 -11.25 5.39 16.80
C LEU A 32 -11.00 4.29 17.82
N HIS A 33 -9.75 3.90 18.03
CA HIS A 33 -9.42 2.87 19.00
C HIS A 33 -9.74 3.27 20.45
N LEU A 34 -9.85 4.58 20.74
CA LEU A 34 -10.28 5.05 22.05
C LEU A 34 -11.75 4.74 22.32
N ILE A 35 -12.57 4.55 21.29
CA ILE A 35 -13.96 4.10 21.43
C ILE A 35 -13.97 2.64 21.89
N GLY A 36 -13.23 1.78 21.21
CA GLY A 36 -13.10 0.36 21.58
C GLY A 36 -12.54 0.19 23.00
N LEU A 37 -11.48 0.95 23.32
CA LEU A 37 -10.89 0.97 24.66
C LEU A 37 -11.93 1.31 25.75
N GLN A 38 -12.70 2.39 25.57
CA GLN A 38 -13.70 2.82 26.53
C GLN A 38 -14.91 1.87 26.56
N ALA A 39 -15.34 1.35 25.40
CA ALA A 39 -16.42 0.38 25.32
C ALA A 39 -16.06 -0.88 26.11
N LYS A 40 -14.89 -1.45 25.87
CA LYS A 40 -14.40 -2.61 26.59
C LYS A 40 -14.32 -2.37 28.11
N GLN A 41 -13.77 -1.23 28.55
CA GLN A 41 -13.66 -0.90 29.97
C GLN A 41 -15.02 -0.76 30.68
N GLN A 42 -16.09 -0.35 29.95
CA GLN A 42 -17.40 -0.11 30.53
C GLN A 42 -18.38 -1.27 30.38
N SER A 43 -18.24 -2.11 29.37
CA SER A 43 -19.17 -3.23 29.10
C SER A 43 -18.51 -4.61 29.08
N GLY A 44 -17.19 -4.70 29.09
CA GLY A 44 -16.47 -5.98 28.97
C GLY A 44 -16.51 -6.60 27.57
N ILE A 45 -17.07 -5.92 26.56
CA ILE A 45 -17.21 -6.45 25.21
C ILE A 45 -15.86 -6.83 24.61
N LEU A 46 -15.83 -7.94 23.87
CA LEU A 46 -14.69 -8.36 23.08
C LEU A 46 -14.30 -7.28 22.07
N TRP A 47 -13.03 -6.89 22.04
CA TRP A 47 -12.57 -5.78 21.22
C TRP A 47 -11.38 -6.16 20.34
N ILE A 48 -11.54 -5.99 19.01
CA ILE A 48 -10.49 -6.10 18.02
C ILE A 48 -10.07 -4.69 17.58
N ALA A 49 -8.78 -4.38 17.68
CA ALA A 49 -8.21 -3.13 17.18
C ALA A 49 -7.48 -3.39 15.86
N ASP A 50 -8.02 -2.89 14.74
CA ASP A 50 -7.49 -3.03 13.39
C ASP A 50 -6.64 -1.81 13.03
N PHE A 51 -5.31 -1.99 13.05
CA PHE A 51 -4.33 -0.98 12.69
C PHE A 51 -3.97 -1.11 11.21
N ARG A 52 -4.60 -0.27 10.37
CA ARG A 52 -4.28 -0.21 8.93
C ARG A 52 -2.94 0.48 8.68
N ASP A 53 -2.51 1.34 9.60
CA ASP A 53 -1.23 2.04 9.65
C ASP A 53 -0.74 2.14 11.11
N PRO A 54 0.57 2.29 11.37
CA PRO A 54 1.05 2.53 12.73
C PRO A 54 0.59 3.89 13.26
N TRP A 55 0.27 3.99 14.54
CA TRP A 55 -0.22 5.25 15.14
C TRP A 55 0.92 6.26 15.31
N THR A 56 1.90 5.99 16.18
CA THR A 56 2.98 6.93 16.45
C THR A 56 4.18 6.74 15.52
N GLY A 57 4.39 5.54 14.98
CA GLY A 57 5.41 5.20 14.01
C GLY A 57 5.12 5.61 12.58
N PHE A 58 3.94 6.20 12.30
CA PHE A 58 3.55 6.55 10.94
C PHE A 58 4.38 7.72 10.39
N PHE A 59 5.02 7.51 9.23
CA PHE A 59 5.94 8.48 8.62
C PHE A 59 5.30 9.87 8.41
N GLN A 60 4.00 9.95 8.09
CA GLN A 60 3.28 11.22 7.90
C GLN A 60 3.17 12.04 9.20
N ASN A 61 3.17 11.40 10.37
CA ASN A 61 3.08 12.09 11.64
C ASN A 61 4.33 12.93 11.97
N ARG A 62 5.46 12.69 11.27
CA ARG A 62 6.69 13.49 11.45
C ARG A 62 6.55 14.92 10.98
N SER A 63 5.72 15.18 9.98
CA SER A 63 5.44 16.53 9.46
C SER A 63 4.41 17.29 10.29
N LEU A 64 3.73 16.62 11.23
CA LEU A 64 2.78 17.29 12.11
C LEU A 64 3.51 18.11 13.19
N PRO A 65 3.15 19.38 13.40
CA PRO A 65 3.77 20.27 14.38
C PRO A 65 3.30 19.93 15.82
N LEU A 66 3.54 18.68 16.23
CA LEU A 66 3.16 18.22 17.57
C LEU A 66 4.20 18.61 18.62
N SER A 67 3.76 19.18 19.74
CA SER A 67 4.61 19.40 20.91
C SER A 67 5.13 18.07 21.49
N LYS A 68 6.23 18.12 22.26
CA LYS A 68 6.76 16.93 22.98
C LYS A 68 5.68 16.26 23.84
N LYS A 69 4.89 17.07 24.57
CA LYS A 69 3.78 16.58 25.41
C LYS A 69 2.69 15.87 24.58
N ALA A 70 2.36 16.40 23.40
CA ALA A 70 1.39 15.77 22.51
C ALA A 70 1.93 14.42 21.97
N LYS A 71 3.19 14.36 21.55
CA LYS A 71 3.84 13.11 21.09
C LYS A 71 3.83 12.04 22.18
N GLN A 72 4.21 12.40 23.41
CA GLN A 72 4.15 11.49 24.57
C GLN A 72 2.72 11.01 24.85
N LYS A 73 1.73 11.89 24.74
CA LYS A 73 0.33 11.53 24.91
C LYS A 73 -0.13 10.52 23.85
N HIS A 74 0.24 10.71 22.60
CA HIS A 74 -0.07 9.74 21.53
C HIS A 74 0.58 8.37 21.80
N GLN A 75 1.84 8.34 22.22
CA GLN A 75 2.54 7.09 22.57
C GLN A 75 1.85 6.35 23.73
N GLN A 76 1.48 7.07 24.78
CA GLN A 76 0.73 6.49 25.92
C GLN A 76 -0.63 5.92 25.49
N LEU A 77 -1.33 6.61 24.58
CA LEU A 77 -2.64 6.16 24.09
C LEU A 77 -2.48 4.92 23.20
N GLU A 78 -1.51 4.91 22.28
CA GLU A 78 -1.21 3.74 21.47
C GLU A 78 -0.86 2.53 22.35
N GLN A 79 0.04 2.70 23.32
CA GLN A 79 0.42 1.64 24.24
C GLN A 79 -0.78 1.08 25.03
N LYS A 80 -1.67 1.95 25.51
CA LYS A 80 -2.90 1.52 26.22
C LYS A 80 -3.81 0.70 25.31
N VAL A 81 -3.99 1.12 24.06
CA VAL A 81 -4.79 0.40 23.07
C VAL A 81 -4.18 -0.98 22.80
N LEU A 82 -2.88 -1.02 22.53
CA LEU A 82 -2.16 -2.28 22.30
C LEU A 82 -2.26 -3.24 23.48
N GLN A 83 -2.16 -2.76 24.72
CA GLN A 83 -2.21 -3.60 25.91
C GLN A 83 -3.62 -4.11 26.26
N GLN A 84 -4.67 -3.39 25.90
CA GLN A 84 -6.03 -3.68 26.38
C GLN A 84 -6.97 -4.26 25.30
N ALA A 85 -6.61 -4.22 24.03
CA ALA A 85 -7.37 -4.93 23.01
C ALA A 85 -7.33 -6.45 23.28
N ASP A 86 -8.37 -7.20 22.93
CA ASP A 86 -8.33 -8.66 23.01
C ASP A 86 -7.52 -9.24 21.86
N HIS A 87 -7.60 -8.58 20.70
CA HIS A 87 -6.84 -8.93 19.52
C HIS A 87 -6.46 -7.69 18.70
N ILE A 88 -5.28 -7.76 18.09
CA ILE A 88 -4.79 -6.73 17.18
C ILE A 88 -4.76 -7.30 15.76
N VAL A 89 -5.31 -6.58 14.82
CA VAL A 89 -5.13 -6.84 13.39
C VAL A 89 -4.20 -5.76 12.81
N VAL A 90 -3.27 -6.16 11.97
CA VAL A 90 -2.34 -5.26 11.27
C VAL A 90 -2.25 -5.60 9.79
N THR A 91 -1.83 -4.67 8.95
CA THR A 91 -1.75 -4.85 7.49
C THR A 91 -0.41 -5.37 6.99
N ALA A 92 0.63 -5.39 7.84
CA ALA A 92 1.99 -5.67 7.41
C ALA A 92 2.74 -6.52 8.45
N PRO A 93 3.58 -7.49 8.01
CA PRO A 93 4.36 -8.34 8.92
C PRO A 93 5.32 -7.56 9.82
N SER A 94 5.95 -6.51 9.30
CA SER A 94 6.85 -5.68 10.11
C SER A 94 6.09 -4.90 11.19
N LEU A 95 4.86 -4.45 10.92
CA LEU A 95 4.01 -3.81 11.93
C LEU A 95 3.60 -4.80 13.05
N LYS A 96 3.37 -6.07 12.70
CA LYS A 96 3.21 -7.13 13.69
C LYS A 96 4.46 -7.28 14.56
N ALA A 97 5.65 -7.24 13.95
CA ALA A 97 6.91 -7.33 14.69
C ALA A 97 7.09 -6.13 15.66
N ASP A 98 6.77 -4.92 15.22
CA ASP A 98 6.83 -3.71 16.05
C ASP A 98 5.90 -3.78 17.26
N PHE A 99 4.69 -4.34 17.09
CA PHE A 99 3.69 -4.43 18.15
C PHE A 99 3.86 -5.64 19.07
N LYS A 100 4.66 -6.64 18.67
CA LYS A 100 4.82 -7.91 19.41
C LYS A 100 5.34 -7.73 20.84
N ALA A 101 6.11 -6.66 21.11
CA ALA A 101 6.57 -6.31 22.46
C ALA A 101 5.43 -5.87 23.39
N HIS A 102 4.31 -5.41 22.84
CA HIS A 102 3.19 -4.85 23.58
C HIS A 102 1.95 -5.75 23.61
N HIS A 103 1.82 -6.67 22.65
CA HIS A 103 0.67 -7.55 22.52
C HIS A 103 1.05 -8.91 21.91
N ARG A 104 0.42 -9.99 22.39
CA ARG A 104 0.72 -11.36 21.92
C ARG A 104 -0.21 -11.82 20.78
N ASN A 105 -1.47 -11.41 20.84
CA ASN A 105 -2.51 -11.85 19.90
C ASN A 105 -2.59 -10.87 18.71
N ILE A 106 -1.72 -11.06 17.71
CA ILE A 106 -1.66 -10.18 16.53
C ILE A 106 -1.77 -11.01 15.26
N THR A 107 -2.77 -10.70 14.44
CA THR A 107 -2.94 -11.29 13.10
C THR A 107 -2.62 -10.28 12.01
N VAL A 108 -1.96 -10.74 10.95
CA VAL A 108 -1.71 -9.94 9.75
C VAL A 108 -2.81 -10.22 8.74
N LEU A 109 -3.67 -9.23 8.50
CA LEU A 109 -4.66 -9.21 7.43
C LEU A 109 -4.41 -8.00 6.54
N THR A 110 -3.81 -8.24 5.39
CA THR A 110 -3.37 -7.20 4.46
C THR A 110 -4.55 -6.49 3.78
N ASN A 111 -4.27 -5.49 2.96
CA ASN A 111 -5.20 -5.07 1.92
C ASN A 111 -5.34 -6.18 0.87
N GLY A 112 -6.33 -6.06 0.00
CA GLY A 112 -6.58 -7.03 -1.04
C GLY A 112 -7.25 -6.41 -2.27
N TYR A 113 -7.45 -7.23 -3.30
CA TYR A 113 -8.19 -6.89 -4.52
C TYR A 113 -9.62 -7.46 -4.47
N GLU A 114 -10.54 -6.89 -5.26
CA GLU A 114 -11.93 -7.36 -5.28
C GLU A 114 -12.10 -8.63 -6.10
N GLN A 115 -11.58 -8.60 -7.33
CA GLN A 115 -11.63 -9.73 -8.26
C GLN A 115 -10.40 -9.72 -9.17
N ARG A 116 -10.04 -10.88 -9.69
CA ARG A 116 -9.01 -10.94 -10.73
C ARG A 116 -9.51 -10.20 -11.97
N LEU A 117 -8.62 -9.42 -12.55
CA LEU A 117 -8.92 -8.75 -13.81
C LEU A 117 -8.79 -9.75 -14.97
N PRO A 118 -9.59 -9.61 -16.05
CA PRO A 118 -9.47 -10.44 -17.23
C PRO A 118 -8.03 -10.37 -17.79
N THR A 119 -7.39 -11.50 -17.99
CA THR A 119 -6.02 -11.52 -18.57
C THR A 119 -6.11 -11.25 -20.06
N ALA A 120 -5.54 -10.16 -20.56
CA ALA A 120 -5.39 -9.95 -21.98
C ALA A 120 -4.36 -10.92 -22.56
N THR A 121 -4.66 -11.50 -23.72
CA THR A 121 -3.81 -12.48 -24.40
C THR A 121 -2.50 -11.89 -24.90
N ALA A 122 -2.49 -10.59 -25.26
CA ALA A 122 -1.29 -9.86 -25.67
C ALA A 122 -1.27 -8.47 -25.02
N ALA A 123 -0.08 -7.99 -24.68
CA ALA A 123 0.10 -6.62 -24.22
C ALA A 123 0.00 -5.66 -25.42
N THR A 124 -0.85 -4.64 -25.30
CA THR A 124 -1.08 -3.63 -26.36
C THR A 124 -0.51 -2.26 -25.99
N THR A 125 -0.13 -2.06 -24.73
CA THR A 125 0.42 -0.79 -24.22
C THR A 125 1.81 -1.02 -23.61
N GLY A 126 2.54 0.07 -23.37
CA GLY A 126 3.84 0.05 -22.69
C GLY A 126 3.75 -0.25 -21.20
N MET A 127 4.44 0.55 -20.38
CA MET A 127 4.33 0.50 -18.93
C MET A 127 3.15 1.35 -18.45
N VAL A 128 2.49 0.94 -17.36
CA VAL A 128 1.37 1.69 -16.76
C VAL A 128 1.63 1.92 -15.28
N TYR A 129 1.35 3.14 -14.82
CA TYR A 129 1.22 3.50 -13.40
C TYR A 129 -0.20 4.00 -13.13
N ALA A 130 -0.85 3.46 -12.11
CA ALA A 130 -2.19 3.89 -11.69
C ALA A 130 -2.19 4.41 -10.26
N GLY A 131 -2.78 5.60 -10.05
CA GLY A 131 -2.98 6.24 -8.75
C GLY A 131 -2.27 7.57 -8.59
N SER A 132 -2.48 8.21 -7.43
CA SER A 132 -1.82 9.48 -7.15
C SER A 132 -0.30 9.32 -7.03
N LEU A 133 0.45 10.20 -7.66
CA LEU A 133 1.91 10.25 -7.62
C LEU A 133 2.33 11.54 -6.90
N LYS A 134 2.67 11.40 -5.62
CA LYS A 134 3.08 12.50 -4.74
C LYS A 134 4.57 12.79 -4.89
N ALA A 135 5.01 14.00 -4.52
CA ALA A 135 6.42 14.38 -4.59
C ALA A 135 7.36 13.42 -3.83
N GLN A 136 6.91 12.86 -2.70
CA GLN A 136 7.66 11.87 -1.91
C GLN A 136 7.81 10.49 -2.58
N GLN A 137 7.14 10.27 -3.70
CA GLN A 137 7.21 9.04 -4.49
C GLN A 137 8.01 9.23 -5.78
N ASN A 138 8.64 10.40 -5.96
CA ASN A 138 9.35 10.74 -7.18
C ASN A 138 10.54 9.78 -7.41
N PRO A 139 10.55 9.00 -8.50
CA PRO A 139 11.64 8.09 -8.83
C PRO A 139 12.65 8.77 -9.76
N THR A 140 13.30 9.85 -9.31
CA THR A 140 14.25 10.65 -10.11
C THR A 140 15.27 9.76 -10.89
N VAL A 141 15.80 8.72 -10.26
CA VAL A 141 16.73 7.79 -10.92
C VAL A 141 16.08 7.04 -12.09
N LEU A 142 14.79 6.70 -11.99
CA LEU A 142 14.05 6.12 -13.13
C LEU A 142 13.97 7.11 -14.29
N TRP A 143 13.59 8.36 -14.03
CA TRP A 143 13.48 9.38 -15.09
C TRP A 143 14.82 9.64 -15.78
N GLN A 144 15.89 9.76 -15.02
CA GLN A 144 17.25 9.92 -15.56
C GLN A 144 17.69 8.70 -16.39
N THR A 145 17.35 7.49 -15.92
CA THR A 145 17.66 6.25 -16.64
C THR A 145 16.90 6.16 -17.95
N VAL A 146 15.61 6.48 -17.95
CA VAL A 146 14.77 6.53 -19.16
C VAL A 146 15.31 7.55 -20.16
N ALA A 147 15.63 8.77 -19.70
CA ALA A 147 16.20 9.83 -20.56
C ALA A 147 17.53 9.39 -21.20
N SER A 148 18.41 8.75 -20.42
CA SER A 148 19.67 8.21 -20.93
C SER A 148 19.46 7.12 -21.96
N LEU A 149 18.52 6.20 -21.72
CA LEU A 149 18.23 5.10 -22.64
C LEU A 149 17.58 5.57 -23.94
N ILE A 150 16.65 6.52 -23.88
CA ILE A 150 16.04 7.12 -25.08
C ILE A 150 17.12 7.74 -25.99
N LYS A 151 18.09 8.43 -25.40
CA LYS A 151 19.20 9.06 -26.17
C LYS A 151 20.19 8.06 -26.74
N SER A 152 20.45 6.95 -26.06
CA SER A 152 21.54 6.03 -26.39
C SER A 152 21.10 4.73 -27.06
N ASN A 153 19.80 4.44 -27.17
CA ASN A 153 19.28 3.18 -27.67
C ASN A 153 17.97 3.40 -28.44
N ALA A 154 18.05 3.39 -29.78
CA ALA A 154 16.90 3.62 -30.66
C ALA A 154 15.79 2.59 -30.44
N ALA A 155 16.13 1.31 -30.29
CA ALA A 155 15.13 0.26 -30.05
C ALA A 155 14.39 0.45 -28.73
N PHE A 156 15.07 0.97 -27.70
CA PHE A 156 14.39 1.34 -26.44
C PHE A 156 13.47 2.52 -26.65
N SER A 157 13.92 3.55 -27.35
CA SER A 157 13.12 4.74 -27.63
C SER A 157 11.84 4.42 -28.39
N GLU A 158 11.89 3.49 -29.34
CA GLU A 158 10.72 3.06 -30.10
C GLU A 158 9.75 2.19 -29.25
N ALA A 159 10.31 1.32 -28.40
CA ALA A 159 9.52 0.33 -27.67
C ALA A 159 8.97 0.81 -26.33
N PHE A 160 9.55 1.87 -25.73
CA PHE A 160 9.18 2.31 -24.36
C PHE A 160 8.13 3.41 -24.38
N SER A 161 7.08 3.20 -23.62
CA SER A 161 6.15 4.25 -23.19
C SER A 161 5.70 3.99 -21.75
N LEU A 162 5.38 5.05 -21.02
CA LEU A 162 4.81 4.98 -19.68
C LEU A 162 3.58 5.89 -19.60
N ASP A 163 2.43 5.29 -19.31
CA ASP A 163 1.18 5.97 -19.07
C ASP A 163 0.92 6.09 -17.57
N VAL A 164 0.70 7.31 -17.11
CA VAL A 164 0.48 7.64 -15.69
C VAL A 164 -0.94 8.13 -15.50
N TYR A 165 -1.76 7.31 -14.88
CA TYR A 165 -3.15 7.60 -14.54
C TYR A 165 -3.26 8.11 -13.11
N GLY A 166 -3.94 9.24 -12.90
CA GLY A 166 -4.21 9.87 -11.61
C GLY A 166 -3.54 11.23 -11.43
N LYS A 167 -3.66 11.76 -10.20
CA LYS A 167 -3.11 13.08 -9.88
C LYS A 167 -1.59 13.00 -9.66
N VAL A 168 -0.83 13.80 -10.37
CA VAL A 168 0.65 13.85 -10.31
C VAL A 168 1.12 15.20 -9.77
N ALA A 169 2.10 15.17 -8.87
CA ALA A 169 2.74 16.39 -8.35
C ALA A 169 3.40 17.20 -9.48
N THR A 170 3.24 18.53 -9.43
CA THR A 170 3.75 19.44 -10.46
C THR A 170 5.27 19.33 -10.63
N SER A 171 6.00 19.14 -9.54
CA SER A 171 7.46 18.94 -9.56
C SER A 171 7.89 17.75 -10.41
N ILE A 172 7.14 16.64 -10.38
CA ILE A 172 7.44 15.45 -11.18
C ILE A 172 7.20 15.72 -12.66
N LYS A 173 6.09 16.38 -12.99
CA LYS A 173 5.82 16.78 -14.39
C LYS A 173 6.90 17.69 -14.94
N ALA A 174 7.36 18.67 -14.13
CA ALA A 174 8.44 19.59 -14.50
C ALA A 174 9.77 18.83 -14.74
N GLU A 175 10.11 17.87 -13.88
CA GLU A 175 11.31 17.06 -14.03
C GLU A 175 11.28 16.21 -15.31
N VAL A 176 10.19 15.51 -15.58
CA VAL A 176 10.00 14.70 -16.81
C VAL A 176 10.14 15.59 -18.05
N LYS A 177 9.54 16.79 -18.06
CA LYS A 177 9.66 17.74 -19.15
C LYS A 177 11.10 18.28 -19.30
N SER A 178 11.78 18.61 -18.20
CA SER A 178 13.16 19.10 -18.25
C SER A 178 14.16 18.06 -18.79
N LEU A 179 13.85 16.78 -18.64
CA LEU A 179 14.63 15.67 -19.18
C LEU A 179 14.30 15.37 -20.65
N GLY A 180 13.27 16.01 -21.23
CA GLY A 180 12.85 15.83 -22.62
C GLY A 180 12.24 14.45 -22.91
N ILE A 181 11.58 13.83 -21.92
CA ILE A 181 10.97 12.51 -22.03
C ILE A 181 9.44 12.54 -21.94
N ASP A 182 8.82 13.70 -22.01
CA ASP A 182 7.38 13.90 -21.90
C ASP A 182 6.57 13.31 -23.06
N THR A 183 7.20 12.98 -24.18
CA THR A 183 6.58 12.20 -25.26
C THR A 183 6.49 10.71 -24.96
N HIS A 184 7.37 10.18 -24.11
CA HIS A 184 7.41 8.78 -23.68
C HIS A 184 6.73 8.54 -22.32
N VAL A 185 6.63 9.58 -21.46
CA VAL A 185 5.98 9.54 -20.15
C VAL A 185 4.77 10.46 -20.17
N ARG A 186 3.59 9.88 -20.36
CA ARG A 186 2.33 10.61 -20.56
C ARG A 186 1.52 10.69 -19.28
N PHE A 187 1.11 11.88 -18.88
CA PHE A 187 0.26 12.10 -17.68
C PHE A 187 -1.20 12.27 -18.11
N LEU A 188 -1.99 11.21 -17.94
CA LEU A 188 -3.36 11.11 -18.48
C LEU A 188 -4.45 11.57 -17.49
N GLY A 189 -4.04 11.98 -16.28
CA GLY A 189 -4.98 12.46 -15.27
C GLY A 189 -5.85 11.36 -14.68
N TYR A 190 -6.92 11.79 -14.00
CA TYR A 190 -7.89 10.85 -13.43
C TYR A 190 -8.74 10.23 -14.55
N GLN A 191 -8.93 8.92 -14.46
CA GLN A 191 -9.80 8.15 -15.34
C GLN A 191 -10.73 7.24 -14.52
N PRO A 192 -11.89 6.85 -15.04
CA PRO A 192 -12.77 5.87 -14.40
C PRO A 192 -12.04 4.55 -14.13
N LYS A 193 -12.50 3.83 -13.10
CA LYS A 193 -11.84 2.57 -12.66
C LYS A 193 -11.79 1.54 -13.78
N GLU A 194 -12.86 1.39 -14.52
CA GLU A 194 -12.99 0.41 -15.63
C GLU A 194 -11.96 0.67 -16.73
N VAL A 195 -11.72 1.94 -17.05
CA VAL A 195 -10.68 2.35 -18.02
C VAL A 195 -9.29 2.00 -17.48
N VAL A 196 -9.02 2.31 -16.21
CA VAL A 196 -7.74 2.00 -15.59
C VAL A 196 -7.50 0.50 -15.51
N ASP A 197 -8.50 -0.28 -15.09
CA ASP A 197 -8.43 -1.74 -14.99
C ASP A 197 -8.11 -2.37 -16.37
N ALA A 198 -8.75 -1.89 -17.44
CA ALA A 198 -8.44 -2.32 -18.80
C ALA A 198 -6.98 -1.99 -19.20
N GLN A 199 -6.47 -0.82 -18.82
CA GLN A 199 -5.08 -0.46 -19.11
C GLN A 199 -4.08 -1.28 -18.28
N LEU A 200 -4.39 -1.60 -17.03
CA LEU A 200 -3.56 -2.48 -16.21
C LEU A 200 -3.41 -3.87 -16.84
N THR A 201 -4.51 -4.44 -17.35
CA THR A 201 -4.50 -5.77 -17.99
C THR A 201 -3.84 -5.78 -19.37
N ASN A 202 -3.88 -4.67 -20.11
CA ASN A 202 -3.28 -4.52 -21.42
C ASN A 202 -1.82 -4.04 -21.37
N ALA A 203 -1.31 -3.69 -20.21
CA ALA A 203 0.05 -3.22 -20.04
C ALA A 203 1.08 -4.32 -20.30
N LYS A 204 2.21 -3.96 -20.91
CA LYS A 204 3.40 -4.83 -21.00
C LYS A 204 4.01 -5.02 -19.60
N ALA A 205 4.06 -3.96 -18.82
CA ALA A 205 4.52 -3.97 -17.43
C ALA A 205 3.82 -2.90 -16.59
N LEU A 206 3.82 -3.05 -15.27
CA LEU A 206 3.27 -2.09 -14.32
C LEU A 206 4.40 -1.43 -13.52
N LEU A 207 4.24 -0.16 -13.17
CA LEU A 207 5.16 0.57 -12.31
C LEU A 207 4.55 0.76 -10.93
N LEU A 208 5.19 0.26 -9.88
CA LEU A 208 4.80 0.48 -8.49
C LEU A 208 5.85 1.34 -7.80
N LEU A 209 5.42 2.47 -7.24
CA LEU A 209 6.30 3.41 -6.55
C LEU A 209 5.97 3.44 -5.06
N GLY A 210 6.96 3.12 -4.24
CA GLY A 210 6.93 3.31 -2.80
C GLY A 210 7.08 4.77 -2.40
N ILE A 211 7.26 5.01 -1.10
CA ILE A 211 7.50 6.34 -0.54
C ILE A 211 9.01 6.45 -0.23
N ASN A 212 9.66 7.45 -0.80
CA ASN A 212 11.09 7.69 -0.58
C ASN A 212 11.32 8.52 0.69
N MET A 213 11.01 7.90 1.83
CA MET A 213 11.16 8.50 3.16
C MET A 213 11.59 7.43 4.18
N PRO A 214 12.29 7.79 5.26
CA PRO A 214 12.56 6.88 6.37
C PRO A 214 11.29 6.31 7.00
N MET A 215 11.37 5.09 7.55
CA MET A 215 10.25 4.40 8.24
C MET A 215 9.04 4.09 7.35
N THR A 216 9.29 3.74 6.08
CA THR A 216 8.23 3.32 5.15
C THR A 216 8.32 1.82 4.80
N ALA A 217 9.16 1.07 5.52
CA ALA A 217 9.37 -0.35 5.29
C ALA A 217 8.09 -1.19 5.47
N ASN A 218 7.21 -0.79 6.38
CA ASN A 218 5.92 -1.43 6.68
C ASN A 218 4.75 -0.90 5.85
N VAL A 219 4.99 -0.03 4.88
CA VAL A 219 3.93 0.52 4.02
C VAL A 219 3.73 -0.37 2.81
N ILE A 220 2.65 -1.15 2.81
CA ILE A 220 2.20 -1.91 1.64
C ILE A 220 1.11 -1.10 0.95
N HIS A 221 1.40 -0.60 -0.25
CA HIS A 221 0.42 0.16 -1.01
C HIS A 221 -0.73 -0.71 -1.50
N GLY A 222 -1.98 -0.27 -1.32
CA GLY A 222 -3.17 -1.01 -1.78
C GLY A 222 -3.14 -1.37 -3.26
N LYS A 223 -2.59 -0.50 -4.10
CA LYS A 223 -2.43 -0.75 -5.55
C LYS A 223 -1.55 -1.96 -5.89
N LEU A 224 -0.68 -2.42 -4.98
CA LEU A 224 0.06 -3.66 -5.19
C LEU A 224 -0.88 -4.85 -5.42
N PHE A 225 -1.96 -4.93 -4.65
CA PHE A 225 -2.94 -6.01 -4.77
C PHE A 225 -3.76 -5.90 -6.08
N GLU A 226 -4.08 -4.68 -6.53
CA GLU A 226 -4.71 -4.45 -7.84
C GLU A 226 -3.76 -4.89 -8.98
N TYR A 227 -2.45 -4.65 -8.84
CA TYR A 227 -1.44 -5.08 -9.79
C TYR A 227 -1.24 -6.61 -9.77
N MET A 228 -1.33 -7.24 -8.60
CA MET A 228 -1.40 -8.70 -8.51
C MET A 228 -2.61 -9.26 -9.29
N ALA A 229 -3.79 -8.62 -9.15
CA ALA A 229 -5.01 -9.02 -9.86
C ALA A 229 -4.88 -8.88 -11.39
N ALA A 230 -4.11 -7.90 -11.87
CA ALA A 230 -3.85 -7.68 -13.29
C ALA A 230 -2.88 -8.70 -13.91
N GLN A 231 -2.14 -9.46 -13.09
CA GLN A 231 -1.22 -10.52 -13.54
C GLN A 231 -0.19 -10.05 -14.59
N ARG A 232 0.31 -8.83 -14.44
CA ARG A 232 1.38 -8.27 -15.30
C ARG A 232 2.67 -8.08 -14.51
N PRO A 233 3.83 -8.21 -15.14
CA PRO A 233 5.10 -7.95 -14.49
C PRO A 233 5.16 -6.55 -13.90
N VAL A 234 5.65 -6.42 -12.67
CA VAL A 234 5.72 -5.16 -11.95
C VAL A 234 7.18 -4.75 -11.74
N LEU A 235 7.54 -3.54 -12.16
CA LEU A 235 8.74 -2.86 -11.68
C LEU A 235 8.37 -2.08 -10.41
N GLY A 236 8.75 -2.61 -9.25
CA GLY A 236 8.61 -1.94 -7.97
C GLY A 236 9.86 -1.11 -7.65
N ILE A 237 9.65 0.16 -7.25
CA ILE A 237 10.74 1.01 -6.76
C ILE A 237 10.35 1.53 -5.37
N GLY A 238 11.13 1.18 -4.35
CA GLY A 238 10.79 1.53 -2.96
C GLY A 238 11.93 1.35 -1.98
N SER A 239 11.63 1.45 -0.70
CA SER A 239 12.58 1.22 0.39
C SER A 239 13.03 -0.24 0.44
N LYS A 240 14.27 -0.48 0.87
CA LYS A 240 14.82 -1.81 1.13
C LYS A 240 15.56 -1.81 2.48
N PRO A 241 15.32 -2.84 3.33
CA PRO A 241 14.29 -3.88 3.20
C PRO A 241 12.87 -3.31 3.37
N SER A 242 11.83 -4.02 2.86
CA SER A 242 10.43 -3.62 3.07
C SER A 242 9.47 -4.81 2.91
N ASP A 243 8.28 -4.71 3.51
CA ASP A 243 7.22 -5.72 3.33
C ASP A 243 6.75 -5.82 1.88
N MET A 244 6.79 -4.73 1.11
CA MET A 244 6.54 -4.79 -0.34
C MET A 244 7.55 -5.67 -1.06
N GLN A 245 8.86 -5.59 -0.72
CA GLN A 245 9.87 -6.45 -1.31
C GLN A 245 9.58 -7.92 -0.99
N VAL A 246 9.24 -8.23 0.26
CA VAL A 246 8.88 -9.61 0.67
C VAL A 246 7.73 -10.16 -0.18
N LEU A 247 6.70 -9.36 -0.45
CA LEU A 247 5.58 -9.76 -1.31
C LEU A 247 6.02 -9.94 -2.78
N PHE A 248 6.89 -9.08 -3.31
CA PHE A 248 7.45 -9.22 -4.65
C PHE A 248 8.19 -10.55 -4.81
N ASP A 249 9.05 -10.88 -3.85
CA ASP A 249 9.87 -12.09 -3.90
C ASP A 249 9.02 -13.35 -3.70
N ALA A 250 8.08 -13.33 -2.75
CA ALA A 250 7.20 -14.46 -2.44
C ALA A 250 6.24 -14.82 -3.60
N HIS A 251 5.75 -13.82 -4.33
CA HIS A 251 4.76 -14.01 -5.39
C HIS A 251 5.31 -13.79 -6.79
N GLN A 252 6.64 -13.67 -6.94
CA GLN A 252 7.31 -13.49 -8.24
C GLN A 252 6.64 -12.41 -9.10
N LEU A 253 6.38 -11.23 -8.48
CA LEU A 253 5.60 -10.17 -9.14
C LEU A 253 6.39 -9.44 -10.24
N GLY A 254 7.70 -9.63 -10.31
CA GLY A 254 8.58 -8.96 -11.23
C GLY A 254 9.89 -8.54 -10.58
N VAL A 255 10.29 -7.27 -10.72
CA VAL A 255 11.55 -6.76 -10.19
C VAL A 255 11.29 -5.67 -9.16
N TYR A 256 11.89 -5.81 -7.95
CA TYR A 256 11.87 -4.77 -6.94
C TYR A 256 13.26 -4.14 -6.78
N ALA A 257 13.35 -2.82 -6.89
CA ALA A 257 14.59 -2.03 -6.82
C ALA A 257 14.49 -0.95 -5.73
N SER A 258 15.63 -0.53 -5.16
CA SER A 258 15.66 0.69 -4.35
C SER A 258 15.62 1.93 -5.23
N PHE A 259 15.26 3.08 -4.66
CA PHE A 259 15.25 4.37 -5.38
C PHE A 259 16.61 4.74 -6.01
N SER A 260 17.73 4.23 -5.47
CA SER A 260 19.09 4.50 -5.95
C SER A 260 19.65 3.40 -6.87
N ALA A 261 18.91 2.33 -7.15
CA ALA A 261 19.40 1.16 -7.88
C ALA A 261 19.40 1.35 -9.41
N GLN A 262 20.12 2.36 -9.91
CA GLN A 262 20.12 2.74 -11.32
C GLN A 262 20.46 1.57 -12.26
N SER A 263 21.51 0.80 -11.98
CA SER A 263 21.92 -0.33 -12.82
C SER A 263 20.85 -1.39 -12.93
N LYS A 264 20.19 -1.75 -11.83
CA LYS A 264 19.09 -2.72 -11.81
C LYS A 264 17.87 -2.22 -12.57
N ILE A 265 17.52 -0.94 -12.45
CA ILE A 265 16.42 -0.31 -13.18
C ILE A 265 16.75 -0.33 -14.69
N LYS A 266 17.96 0.10 -15.08
CA LYS A 266 18.42 0.10 -16.48
C LYS A 266 18.37 -1.29 -17.11
N GLU A 267 18.94 -2.28 -16.44
CA GLU A 267 18.94 -3.68 -16.90
C GLU A 267 17.51 -4.20 -17.09
N THR A 268 16.64 -3.95 -16.12
CA THR A 268 15.22 -4.37 -16.18
C THR A 268 14.52 -3.75 -17.38
N LEU A 269 14.67 -2.45 -17.59
CA LEU A 269 14.05 -1.76 -18.73
C LEU A 269 14.55 -2.29 -20.08
N LEU A 270 15.85 -2.53 -20.22
CA LEU A 270 16.42 -3.11 -21.46
C LEU A 270 15.94 -4.54 -21.69
N ARG A 271 15.91 -5.38 -20.66
CA ARG A 271 15.39 -6.74 -20.77
C ARG A 271 13.92 -6.74 -21.22
N TRP A 272 13.08 -5.92 -20.63
CA TRP A 272 11.65 -5.92 -20.87
C TRP A 272 11.26 -5.25 -22.19
N PHE A 273 11.88 -4.13 -22.54
CA PHE A 273 11.46 -3.33 -23.69
C PHE A 273 12.28 -3.56 -24.96
N VAL A 274 13.54 -3.98 -24.85
CA VAL A 274 14.40 -4.24 -26.01
C VAL A 274 14.49 -5.74 -26.32
N LYS A 275 14.79 -6.56 -25.29
CA LYS A 275 14.96 -8.00 -25.47
C LYS A 275 13.64 -8.77 -25.40
N ASN A 276 12.55 -8.13 -25.01
CA ASN A 276 11.24 -8.74 -24.76
C ASN A 276 11.28 -9.92 -23.77
N ASP A 277 12.27 -9.91 -22.85
CA ASP A 277 12.45 -10.93 -21.82
C ASP A 277 11.67 -10.56 -20.57
N MET A 278 10.38 -10.93 -20.55
CA MET A 278 9.45 -10.62 -19.47
C MET A 278 9.41 -11.77 -18.46
N PRO A 279 9.44 -11.47 -17.13
CA PRO A 279 9.29 -12.52 -16.14
C PRO A 279 7.87 -13.10 -16.15
N GLN A 280 7.75 -14.37 -15.82
CA GLN A 280 6.45 -14.94 -15.47
C GLN A 280 6.02 -14.43 -14.10
N VAL A 281 4.75 -14.03 -13.99
CA VAL A 281 4.15 -13.57 -12.73
C VAL A 281 3.54 -14.76 -12.01
N GLY A 282 3.80 -14.86 -10.72
CA GLY A 282 3.21 -15.89 -9.87
C GLY A 282 1.70 -15.75 -9.77
N LYS A 283 0.99 -16.90 -9.82
CA LYS A 283 -0.49 -16.96 -9.85
C LYS A 283 -1.11 -17.23 -8.49
N ASP A 284 -0.32 -17.57 -7.49
CA ASP A 284 -0.80 -17.88 -6.13
C ASP A 284 -1.02 -16.60 -5.31
N ILE A 285 -2.14 -15.94 -5.62
CA ILE A 285 -2.54 -14.68 -5.00
C ILE A 285 -3.96 -14.72 -4.40
N ALA A 286 -4.63 -15.89 -4.44
CA ALA A 286 -6.04 -16.02 -4.05
C ALA A 286 -6.32 -15.56 -2.61
N ARG A 287 -5.36 -15.75 -1.70
CA ARG A 287 -5.47 -15.27 -0.31
C ARG A 287 -5.61 -13.75 -0.16
N TYR A 288 -5.26 -12.98 -1.20
CA TYR A 288 -5.41 -11.53 -1.20
C TYR A 288 -6.71 -11.06 -1.85
N GLU A 289 -7.60 -11.96 -2.22
CA GLU A 289 -8.96 -11.59 -2.59
C GLU A 289 -9.71 -11.12 -1.35
N ARG A 290 -10.44 -10.00 -1.45
CA ARG A 290 -11.14 -9.42 -0.30
C ARG A 290 -12.09 -10.40 0.37
N ASN A 291 -12.73 -11.28 -0.41
CA ASN A 291 -13.56 -12.35 0.14
C ASN A 291 -12.75 -13.34 1.00
N ALA A 292 -11.55 -13.74 0.56
CA ALA A 292 -10.68 -14.63 1.35
C ALA A 292 -10.26 -13.94 2.65
N ILE A 293 -9.85 -12.68 2.59
CA ILE A 293 -9.48 -11.88 3.77
C ILE A 293 -10.68 -11.73 4.73
N ALA A 294 -11.89 -11.52 4.20
CA ALA A 294 -13.10 -11.43 5.01
C ALA A 294 -13.41 -12.76 5.73
N GLN A 295 -13.19 -13.91 5.07
CA GLN A 295 -13.34 -15.23 5.70
C GLN A 295 -12.28 -15.45 6.79
N GLU A 296 -11.02 -15.04 6.58
CA GLU A 296 -9.98 -15.07 7.62
C GLU A 296 -10.37 -14.19 8.82
N TYR A 297 -10.97 -13.02 8.56
CA TYR A 297 -11.46 -12.11 9.62
C TYR A 297 -12.61 -12.74 10.41
N LEU A 298 -13.58 -13.37 9.72
CA LEU A 298 -14.69 -14.07 10.36
C LEU A 298 -14.21 -15.27 11.18
N ALA A 299 -13.24 -16.02 10.68
CA ALA A 299 -12.63 -17.13 11.42
C ALA A 299 -11.92 -16.63 12.70
N LEU A 300 -11.22 -15.49 12.61
CA LEU A 300 -10.63 -14.82 13.77
C LEU A 300 -11.70 -14.46 14.81
N ILE A 301 -12.78 -13.78 14.42
CA ILE A 301 -13.87 -13.40 15.34
C ILE A 301 -14.42 -14.64 16.05
N ARG A 302 -14.75 -15.71 15.30
CA ARG A 302 -15.28 -16.96 15.86
C ARG A 302 -14.31 -17.66 16.81
N SER A 303 -13.01 -17.50 16.63
CA SER A 303 -12.00 -18.08 17.54
C SER A 303 -11.86 -17.32 18.86
N LEU A 304 -12.39 -16.11 18.95
CA LEU A 304 -12.31 -15.24 20.12
C LEU A 304 -13.64 -15.23 20.93
N SER A 305 -14.75 -15.57 20.28
CA SER A 305 -16.08 -15.74 20.89
C SER A 305 -16.21 -17.14 21.47
#